data_8f4bf3f25ce80b73faa688a3dde4f55f
#
_entry.id   8f4bf3f25ce80b73faa688a3dde4f55f
#
_cell.length_a   1.000
_cell.length_b   1.000
_cell.length_c   1.000
_cell.angle_alpha   90.00
_cell.angle_beta   90.00
_cell.angle_gamma   90.00
#
_symmetry.space_group_name_H-M   'P 1'
#
loop_
_entity.id
_entity.type
_entity.pdbx_description
1 polymer ?
#
loop_
_entity_poly.entity_id
_entity_poly.type
_entity_poly.pdbx_seq_one_letter_code
_entity_poly.pdbx_strand_id
1 'polypeptide(L)'
;MGDAVNSESYTPRQRTRYRQRLIDDLEVFDRHLQQAEFIDQGTIGLELELNLVDKNMQPKTCNGDVLAALDDEYQSEIGAYNVEMNHPPLSISGTGLQELEDGLNQRLNTVRAAAKQADAEVAMIGTLPSVTTEFLEDPAWMTSENRYKALSNSVLESRGELVHIELEGQEKYRHGFEDIAPESTCTSIQLHLQVSPNHFAAAWNASQAIAGVQTALSANSPLFAGHKLWHESRVPVFQQSIDTRTPELVTQGVRPRVWFGERWITSAFDLFEENVRYFSPLLPEDRVESGTPIVTDGKPGLHYLNMQNGTIWRWNRPIYDPNTELSHIRVENRLLPAGPTVADIVADAAFYYGLVNFLVGQTRPVWSRLSFDDAANNFFAGARDGIHANMTWPTLGTIPVAELVTEHLLEQAEQGL
;
A
#
# COMPACT_ATOMS: atom_id res chain seq x y z
N MET A 1 1.57 4.80 -8.37
CA MET A 1 0.27 4.99 -9.04
C MET A 1 0.08 4.04 -10.21
N GLY A 2 -1.14 3.64 -10.54
CA GLY A 2 -1.41 2.74 -11.66
C GLY A 2 -1.72 3.47 -12.95
N ASP A 3 -1.63 2.72 -14.05
CA ASP A 3 -1.87 3.22 -15.41
C ASP A 3 -3.26 3.85 -15.62
N ALA A 4 -3.33 4.89 -16.46
CA ALA A 4 -4.61 5.48 -16.88
C ALA A 4 -5.46 4.48 -17.66
N VAL A 5 -6.78 4.51 -17.47
CA VAL A 5 -7.75 3.70 -18.21
C VAL A 5 -8.67 4.58 -19.04
N ASN A 6 -9.13 4.06 -20.19
CA ASN A 6 -9.98 4.79 -21.11
C ASN A 6 -11.47 4.48 -20.94
N SER A 7 -11.80 3.38 -20.26
CA SER A 7 -13.17 2.86 -20.13
C SER A 7 -13.62 2.86 -18.66
N GLU A 8 -14.87 3.22 -18.42
CA GLU A 8 -15.52 3.13 -17.11
C GLU A 8 -16.18 1.76 -16.85
N SER A 9 -16.26 0.88 -17.86
CA SER A 9 -16.83 -0.47 -17.77
C SER A 9 -16.25 -1.40 -18.83
N TYR A 10 -16.35 -2.73 -18.62
CA TYR A 10 -15.69 -3.72 -19.46
C TYR A 10 -16.60 -4.90 -19.83
N THR A 11 -16.51 -5.33 -21.10
CA THR A 11 -17.27 -6.45 -21.64
C THR A 11 -16.68 -7.82 -21.22
N PRO A 12 -17.47 -8.91 -21.23
CA PRO A 12 -16.97 -10.28 -21.00
C PRO A 12 -15.84 -10.70 -21.96
N ARG A 13 -15.88 -10.21 -23.23
CA ARG A 13 -14.83 -10.49 -24.22
C ARG A 13 -13.50 -9.83 -23.85
N GLN A 14 -13.52 -8.58 -23.36
CA GLN A 14 -12.33 -7.90 -22.88
C GLN A 14 -11.75 -8.63 -21.68
N ARG A 15 -12.57 -9.01 -20.69
CA ARG A 15 -12.13 -9.79 -19.51
C ARG A 15 -11.48 -11.13 -19.90
N THR A 16 -12.05 -11.85 -20.89
CA THR A 16 -11.46 -13.12 -21.37
C THR A 16 -10.11 -12.90 -22.06
N ARG A 17 -10.00 -11.90 -22.93
CA ARG A 17 -8.75 -11.56 -23.61
C ARG A 17 -7.69 -11.14 -22.61
N TYR A 18 -8.03 -10.27 -21.69
CA TYR A 18 -7.12 -9.78 -20.65
C TYR A 18 -6.57 -10.92 -19.79
N ARG A 19 -7.41 -11.89 -19.43
CA ARG A 19 -6.97 -13.08 -18.68
C ARG A 19 -5.91 -13.89 -19.43
N GLN A 20 -6.05 -14.03 -20.75
CA GLN A 20 -5.02 -14.72 -21.55
C GLN A 20 -3.71 -13.94 -21.53
N ARG A 21 -3.77 -12.60 -21.66
CA ARG A 21 -2.59 -11.74 -21.58
C ARG A 21 -1.89 -11.80 -20.23
N LEU A 22 -2.65 -11.89 -19.15
CA LEU A 22 -2.07 -12.10 -17.81
C LEU A 22 -1.25 -13.40 -17.72
N ILE A 23 -1.75 -14.47 -18.33
CA ILE A 23 -1.02 -15.76 -18.37
C ILE A 23 0.26 -15.61 -19.19
N ASP A 24 0.15 -14.99 -20.36
CA ASP A 24 1.30 -14.76 -21.25
C ASP A 24 2.38 -13.90 -20.55
N ASP A 25 1.98 -12.81 -19.88
CA ASP A 25 2.90 -11.95 -19.10
C ASP A 25 3.54 -12.72 -17.94
N LEU A 26 2.79 -13.57 -17.24
CA LEU A 26 3.31 -14.37 -16.13
C LEU A 26 4.41 -15.34 -16.58
N GLU A 27 4.21 -15.99 -17.75
CA GLU A 27 5.23 -16.88 -18.34
C GLU A 27 6.48 -16.12 -18.78
N VAL A 28 6.31 -14.89 -19.28
CA VAL A 28 7.45 -14.00 -19.64
C VAL A 28 8.18 -13.58 -18.37
N PHE A 29 7.46 -13.22 -17.31
CA PHE A 29 8.04 -12.82 -16.04
C PHE A 29 8.88 -13.94 -15.40
N ASP A 30 8.36 -15.18 -15.39
CA ASP A 30 9.11 -16.33 -14.88
C ASP A 30 10.47 -16.50 -15.58
N ARG A 31 10.44 -16.49 -16.94
CA ARG A 31 11.71 -16.55 -17.71
C ARG A 31 12.63 -15.38 -17.44
N HIS A 32 12.08 -14.17 -17.30
CA HIS A 32 12.85 -12.96 -17.06
C HIS A 32 13.52 -13.00 -15.67
N LEU A 33 12.83 -13.44 -14.63
CA LEU A 33 13.38 -13.62 -13.28
C LEU A 33 14.57 -14.61 -13.27
N GLN A 34 14.53 -15.64 -14.13
CA GLN A 34 15.58 -16.68 -14.17
C GLN A 34 16.79 -16.32 -15.03
N GLN A 35 16.64 -15.46 -16.02
CA GLN A 35 17.62 -15.27 -17.10
C GLN A 35 18.23 -13.86 -17.18
N ALA A 36 17.53 -12.85 -16.67
CA ALA A 36 17.96 -11.47 -16.80
C ALA A 36 18.77 -11.00 -15.59
N GLU A 37 19.60 -10.00 -15.82
CA GLU A 37 20.23 -9.23 -14.77
C GLU A 37 19.25 -8.18 -14.23
N PHE A 38 19.23 -8.02 -12.92
CA PHE A 38 18.41 -7.05 -12.19
C PHE A 38 19.30 -6.09 -11.40
N ILE A 39 18.80 -4.89 -11.14
CA ILE A 39 19.43 -3.96 -10.22
C ILE A 39 19.45 -4.58 -8.81
N ASP A 40 20.61 -4.51 -8.14
CA ASP A 40 20.81 -4.96 -6.77
C ASP A 40 21.62 -3.92 -5.99
N GLN A 41 21.09 -2.69 -5.92
CA GLN A 41 21.77 -1.56 -5.25
C GLN A 41 21.22 -1.29 -3.86
N GLY A 42 20.11 -1.91 -3.47
CA GLY A 42 19.46 -1.71 -2.17
C GLY A 42 18.94 -0.29 -1.99
N THR A 43 18.47 0.36 -3.06
CA THR A 43 17.89 1.69 -2.96
C THR A 43 16.55 1.65 -2.24
N ILE A 44 16.26 2.74 -1.54
CA ILE A 44 14.98 2.98 -0.87
C ILE A 44 14.21 4.09 -1.58
N GLY A 45 12.90 4.09 -1.46
CA GLY A 45 11.99 5.13 -1.93
C GLY A 45 10.85 5.33 -0.95
N LEU A 46 10.11 6.43 -1.10
CA LEU A 46 8.99 6.73 -0.23
C LEU A 46 7.90 7.48 -0.99
N GLU A 47 6.66 7.04 -0.79
CA GLU A 47 5.45 7.77 -1.18
C GLU A 47 4.73 8.21 0.09
N LEU A 48 4.20 9.44 0.10
CA LEU A 48 3.45 10.01 1.23
C LEU A 48 2.14 10.60 0.74
N GLU A 49 1.04 10.09 1.25
CA GLU A 49 -0.29 10.60 0.97
C GLU A 49 -0.67 11.69 1.98
N LEU A 50 -1.25 12.77 1.49
CA LEU A 50 -1.54 13.99 2.24
C LEU A 50 -3.02 14.34 2.10
N ASN A 51 -3.62 14.85 3.18
CA ASN A 51 -4.98 15.37 3.17
C ASN A 51 -4.98 16.89 2.96
N LEU A 52 -5.87 17.38 2.07
CA LEU A 52 -6.13 18.80 1.88
C LEU A 52 -7.35 19.20 2.72
N VAL A 53 -7.20 20.24 3.51
CA VAL A 53 -8.23 20.72 4.44
C VAL A 53 -8.44 22.23 4.30
N ASP A 54 -9.64 22.68 4.66
CA ASP A 54 -9.91 24.12 4.80
C ASP A 54 -9.41 24.68 6.15
N LYS A 55 -9.59 25.96 6.37
CA LYS A 55 -9.23 26.65 7.62
C LYS A 55 -9.95 26.14 8.88
N ASN A 56 -11.01 25.34 8.73
CA ASN A 56 -11.75 24.69 9.81
C ASN A 56 -11.36 23.21 9.94
N MET A 57 -10.29 22.79 9.26
CA MET A 57 -9.82 21.39 9.19
C MET A 57 -10.83 20.43 8.56
N GLN A 58 -11.79 20.90 7.74
CA GLN A 58 -12.70 20.08 6.98
C GLN A 58 -12.04 19.65 5.67
N PRO A 59 -12.32 18.43 5.13
CA PRO A 59 -11.77 17.99 3.86
C PRO A 59 -12.10 18.96 2.73
N LYS A 60 -11.11 19.30 1.91
CA LYS A 60 -11.27 20.25 0.80
C LYS A 60 -10.94 19.60 -0.54
N THR A 61 -11.96 19.42 -1.37
CA THR A 61 -11.87 18.76 -2.68
C THR A 61 -11.25 19.68 -3.74
N CYS A 62 -9.92 19.90 -3.68
CA CYS A 62 -9.19 20.83 -4.53
C CYS A 62 -7.83 20.27 -5.01
N ASN A 63 -7.63 18.94 -5.03
CA ASN A 63 -6.36 18.35 -5.44
C ASN A 63 -5.94 18.76 -6.86
N GLY A 64 -6.89 18.88 -7.81
CA GLY A 64 -6.61 19.35 -9.16
C GLY A 64 -5.99 20.75 -9.22
N ASP A 65 -6.50 21.69 -8.41
CA ASP A 65 -5.97 23.05 -8.31
C ASP A 65 -4.57 23.06 -7.68
N VAL A 66 -4.35 22.23 -6.68
CA VAL A 66 -3.04 22.09 -6.00
C VAL A 66 -2.02 21.48 -6.96
N LEU A 67 -2.37 20.39 -7.64
CA LEU A 67 -1.49 19.67 -8.56
C LEU A 67 -1.14 20.50 -9.81
N ALA A 68 -2.03 21.41 -10.24
CA ALA A 68 -1.74 22.32 -11.37
C ALA A 68 -0.54 23.26 -11.08
N ALA A 69 -0.15 23.43 -9.84
CA ALA A 69 1.00 24.25 -9.42
C ALA A 69 2.25 23.42 -9.06
N LEU A 70 2.20 22.08 -9.27
CA LEU A 70 3.25 21.13 -8.89
C LEU A 70 3.76 20.38 -10.14
N ASP A 71 4.87 19.70 -10.00
CA ASP A 71 5.47 18.84 -11.03
C ASP A 71 4.99 17.38 -10.90
N ASP A 72 5.59 16.46 -11.65
CA ASP A 72 5.23 15.04 -11.72
C ASP A 72 5.70 14.20 -10.53
N GLU A 73 6.42 14.79 -9.56
CA GLU A 73 6.70 14.15 -8.26
C GLU A 73 5.44 14.12 -7.37
N TYR A 74 4.37 14.84 -7.75
CA TYR A 74 3.10 14.90 -7.02
C TYR A 74 1.97 14.39 -7.90
N GLN A 75 1.11 13.58 -7.32
CA GLN A 75 0.08 12.87 -8.08
C GLN A 75 -1.28 12.94 -7.40
N SER A 76 -2.33 12.74 -8.21
CA SER A 76 -3.69 12.64 -7.69
C SER A 76 -3.91 11.31 -6.98
N GLU A 77 -4.73 11.35 -5.93
CA GLU A 77 -5.30 10.19 -5.28
C GLU A 77 -6.80 10.06 -5.57
N ILE A 78 -7.39 8.93 -5.17
CA ILE A 78 -8.83 8.68 -5.40
C ILE A 78 -9.70 9.74 -4.75
N GLY A 79 -9.33 10.23 -3.56
CA GLY A 79 -10.00 11.33 -2.90
C GLY A 79 -9.61 12.69 -3.52
N ALA A 80 -10.58 13.48 -3.96
CA ALA A 80 -10.35 14.83 -4.47
C ALA A 80 -9.78 15.80 -3.41
N TYR A 81 -9.67 15.35 -2.17
CA TYR A 81 -9.05 16.03 -1.04
C TYR A 81 -7.70 15.40 -0.62
N ASN A 82 -7.14 14.50 -1.47
CA ASN A 82 -5.85 13.86 -1.24
C ASN A 82 -4.86 14.19 -2.35
N VAL A 83 -3.59 14.23 -1.99
CA VAL A 83 -2.44 14.37 -2.89
C VAL A 83 -1.36 13.40 -2.45
N GLU A 84 -0.78 12.66 -3.39
CA GLU A 84 0.41 11.84 -3.16
C GLU A 84 1.68 12.62 -3.49
N MET A 85 2.69 12.48 -2.65
CA MET A 85 4.02 13.07 -2.78
C MET A 85 5.06 11.96 -2.87
N ASN A 86 5.84 11.94 -3.93
CA ASN A 86 6.86 10.93 -4.19
C ASN A 86 8.26 11.46 -3.87
N HIS A 87 9.04 10.68 -3.10
CA HIS A 87 10.46 10.94 -2.91
C HIS A 87 11.28 10.07 -3.86
N PRO A 88 12.22 10.65 -4.66
CA PRO A 88 13.08 9.89 -5.53
C PRO A 88 13.88 8.82 -4.78
N PRO A 89 14.25 7.71 -5.44
CA PRO A 89 15.04 6.67 -4.79
C PRO A 89 16.42 7.20 -4.37
N LEU A 90 16.87 6.73 -3.21
CA LEU A 90 18.19 7.07 -2.65
C LEU A 90 18.83 5.86 -1.95
N SER A 91 20.12 5.95 -1.62
CA SER A 91 20.80 4.95 -0.80
C SER A 91 20.56 5.23 0.67
N ILE A 92 20.26 4.19 1.46
CA ILE A 92 20.13 4.35 2.92
C ILE A 92 21.51 4.57 3.60
N SER A 93 22.61 4.22 2.94
CA SER A 93 23.96 4.27 3.51
C SER A 93 24.44 5.71 3.75
N GLY A 94 25.26 5.90 4.76
CA GLY A 94 25.89 7.20 5.06
C GLY A 94 24.91 8.25 5.54
N THR A 95 24.64 9.28 4.73
CA THR A 95 23.72 10.39 5.03
C THR A 95 22.29 10.17 4.53
N GLY A 96 21.97 8.95 4.01
CA GLY A 96 20.73 8.70 3.32
C GLY A 96 19.45 9.03 4.12
N LEU A 97 19.41 8.72 5.41
CA LEU A 97 18.27 9.11 6.26
C LEU A 97 18.14 10.62 6.44
N GLN A 98 19.26 11.36 6.53
CA GLN A 98 19.25 12.81 6.59
C GLN A 98 18.79 13.41 5.24
N GLU A 99 19.23 12.84 4.13
CA GLU A 99 18.81 13.26 2.79
C GLU A 99 17.31 12.99 2.58
N LEU A 100 16.80 11.87 3.11
CA LEU A 100 15.36 11.57 3.12
C LEU A 100 14.58 12.63 3.92
N GLU A 101 15.03 12.97 5.14
CA GLU A 101 14.38 13.98 5.97
C GLU A 101 14.35 15.35 5.30
N ASP A 102 15.49 15.80 4.80
CA ASP A 102 15.64 17.08 4.11
C ASP A 102 14.77 17.13 2.84
N GLY A 103 14.76 16.05 2.06
CA GLY A 103 13.95 15.91 0.85
C GLY A 103 12.45 15.90 1.14
N LEU A 104 12.00 15.21 2.16
CA LEU A 104 10.59 15.19 2.59
C LEU A 104 10.15 16.58 3.07
N ASN A 105 10.96 17.24 3.90
CA ASN A 105 10.67 18.61 4.37
C ASN A 105 10.56 19.60 3.21
N GLN A 106 11.47 19.54 2.24
CA GLN A 106 11.45 20.40 1.06
C GLN A 106 10.16 20.18 0.24
N ARG A 107 9.84 18.94 -0.10
CA ARG A 107 8.64 18.58 -0.89
C ARG A 107 7.35 18.92 -0.16
N LEU A 108 7.27 18.66 1.12
CA LEU A 108 6.11 19.01 1.95
C LEU A 108 5.89 20.53 1.97
N ASN A 109 6.95 21.32 2.05
CA ASN A 109 6.84 22.79 1.99
C ASN A 109 6.36 23.25 0.60
N THR A 110 6.75 22.57 -0.47
CA THR A 110 6.27 22.84 -1.84
C THR A 110 4.77 22.58 -1.95
N VAL A 111 4.27 21.41 -1.47
CA VAL A 111 2.83 21.12 -1.43
C VAL A 111 2.07 22.14 -0.59
N ARG A 112 2.59 22.50 0.59
CA ARG A 112 1.97 23.52 1.47
C ARG A 112 1.84 24.87 0.76
N ALA A 113 2.85 25.26 -0.02
CA ALA A 113 2.81 26.51 -0.79
C ALA A 113 1.77 26.46 -1.91
N ALA A 114 1.64 25.33 -2.62
CA ALA A 114 0.61 25.11 -3.63
C ALA A 114 -0.80 25.06 -3.02
N ALA A 115 -0.98 24.35 -1.91
CA ALA A 115 -2.25 24.27 -1.19
C ALA A 115 -2.76 25.66 -0.75
N LYS A 116 -1.86 26.54 -0.28
CA LYS A 116 -2.22 27.92 0.07
C LYS A 116 -2.75 28.73 -1.11
N GLN A 117 -2.28 28.49 -2.34
CA GLN A 117 -2.80 29.14 -3.53
C GLN A 117 -4.22 28.68 -3.85
N ALA A 118 -4.56 27.45 -3.49
CA ALA A 118 -5.91 26.90 -3.57
C ALA A 118 -6.74 27.15 -2.29
N ASP A 119 -6.30 28.04 -1.39
CA ASP A 119 -6.94 28.34 -0.11
C ASP A 119 -7.15 27.09 0.75
N ALA A 120 -6.17 26.18 0.76
CA ALA A 120 -6.16 24.93 1.50
C ALA A 120 -4.91 24.85 2.43
N GLU A 121 -5.01 23.95 3.42
CA GLU A 121 -3.92 23.54 4.31
C GLU A 121 -3.65 22.05 4.10
N VAL A 122 -2.49 21.54 4.57
CA VAL A 122 -2.09 20.14 4.45
C VAL A 122 -2.06 19.47 5.82
N ALA A 123 -2.73 18.31 5.92
CA ALA A 123 -2.71 17.48 7.13
C ALA A 123 -2.12 16.09 6.83
N MET A 124 -1.27 15.60 7.75
CA MET A 124 -0.66 14.27 7.71
C MET A 124 -1.24 13.40 8.81
N ILE A 125 -2.14 12.49 8.45
CA ILE A 125 -2.81 11.56 9.38
C ILE A 125 -3.40 10.41 8.57
N GLY A 126 -3.45 9.21 9.11
CA GLY A 126 -3.90 8.01 8.41
C GLY A 126 -5.39 7.98 8.04
N THR A 127 -6.25 8.64 8.86
CA THR A 127 -7.65 8.93 8.53
C THR A 127 -7.99 10.33 9.05
N LEU A 128 -8.49 11.22 8.17
CA LEU A 128 -8.80 12.59 8.54
C LEU A 128 -10.01 12.63 9.50
N PRO A 129 -9.85 13.08 10.76
CA PRO A 129 -10.90 13.00 11.78
C PRO A 129 -12.19 13.78 11.47
N SER A 130 -12.08 14.79 10.61
CA SER A 130 -13.20 15.66 10.22
C SER A 130 -14.00 15.14 9.03
N VAL A 131 -13.60 14.05 8.39
CA VAL A 131 -14.42 13.36 7.39
C VAL A 131 -15.64 12.76 8.09
N THR A 132 -16.84 13.04 7.55
CA THR A 132 -18.12 12.51 8.05
C THR A 132 -18.73 11.55 7.05
N THR A 133 -19.74 10.79 7.48
CA THR A 133 -20.50 9.91 6.57
C THR A 133 -21.14 10.72 5.44
N GLU A 134 -21.73 11.88 5.75
CA GLU A 134 -22.38 12.78 4.78
C GLU A 134 -21.37 13.30 3.73
N PHE A 135 -20.11 13.55 4.12
CA PHE A 135 -19.07 13.94 3.17
C PHE A 135 -18.74 12.79 2.20
N LEU A 136 -18.69 11.55 2.71
CA LEU A 136 -18.40 10.38 1.89
C LEU A 136 -19.56 9.97 0.96
N GLU A 137 -20.78 10.43 1.26
CA GLU A 137 -21.96 10.24 0.40
C GLU A 137 -22.10 11.35 -0.67
N ASP A 138 -21.34 12.44 -0.58
CA ASP A 138 -21.33 13.50 -1.61
C ASP A 138 -20.42 13.07 -2.78
N PRO A 139 -20.92 12.96 -4.02
CA PRO A 139 -20.10 12.53 -5.18
C PRO A 139 -18.84 13.37 -5.43
N ALA A 140 -18.73 14.56 -4.85
CA ALA A 140 -17.58 15.45 -4.97
C ALA A 140 -16.32 14.93 -4.25
N TRP A 141 -16.43 13.87 -3.43
CA TRP A 141 -15.27 13.29 -2.76
C TRP A 141 -14.25 12.69 -3.73
N MET A 142 -14.70 12.19 -4.89
CA MET A 142 -13.86 11.44 -5.84
C MET A 142 -13.14 12.36 -6.82
N THR A 143 -11.85 12.11 -7.02
CA THR A 143 -11.05 12.73 -8.11
C THR A 143 -11.64 12.41 -9.48
N SER A 144 -11.74 13.42 -10.34
CA SER A 144 -12.41 13.32 -11.65
C SER A 144 -11.52 12.63 -12.69
N GLU A 145 -11.18 11.35 -12.46
CA GLU A 145 -10.43 10.50 -13.39
C GLU A 145 -11.18 9.20 -13.70
N ASN A 146 -11.11 8.75 -14.97
CA ASN A 146 -11.80 7.53 -15.42
C ASN A 146 -11.34 6.29 -14.63
N ARG A 147 -10.08 6.24 -14.22
CA ARG A 147 -9.52 5.13 -13.46
C ARG A 147 -10.27 4.89 -12.14
N TYR A 148 -10.54 5.92 -11.38
CA TYR A 148 -11.21 5.81 -10.08
C TYR A 148 -12.69 5.43 -10.23
N LYS A 149 -13.37 5.99 -11.24
CA LYS A 149 -14.73 5.57 -11.60
C LYS A 149 -14.80 4.12 -12.04
N ALA A 150 -13.87 3.70 -12.93
CA ALA A 150 -13.80 2.32 -13.40
C ALA A 150 -13.52 1.35 -12.26
N LEU A 151 -12.66 1.72 -11.31
CA LEU A 151 -12.37 0.93 -10.12
C LEU A 151 -13.62 0.77 -9.24
N SER A 152 -14.26 1.88 -8.88
CA SER A 152 -15.50 1.88 -8.09
C SER A 152 -16.59 1.03 -8.74
N ASN A 153 -16.86 1.26 -10.02
CA ASN A 153 -17.85 0.49 -10.78
C ASN A 153 -17.53 -1.02 -10.79
N SER A 154 -16.24 -1.39 -10.98
CA SER A 154 -15.83 -2.79 -11.04
C SER A 154 -15.90 -3.48 -9.67
N VAL A 155 -15.66 -2.77 -8.58
CA VAL A 155 -15.83 -3.31 -7.22
C VAL A 155 -17.30 -3.56 -6.95
N LEU A 156 -18.18 -2.59 -7.20
CA LEU A 156 -19.63 -2.70 -7.01
C LEU A 156 -20.25 -3.78 -7.90
N GLU A 157 -19.87 -3.82 -9.20
CA GLU A 157 -20.34 -4.86 -10.13
C GLU A 157 -19.95 -6.27 -9.65
N SER A 158 -18.74 -6.43 -9.13
CA SER A 158 -18.23 -7.71 -8.62
C SER A 158 -18.92 -8.12 -7.32
N ARG A 159 -19.19 -7.16 -6.44
CA ARG A 159 -19.84 -7.36 -5.16
C ARG A 159 -21.34 -7.57 -5.29
N GLY A 160 -22.00 -6.81 -6.17
CA GLY A 160 -23.44 -6.88 -6.42
C GLY A 160 -24.33 -6.27 -5.33
N GLU A 161 -23.76 -5.62 -4.31
CA GLU A 161 -24.43 -4.99 -3.18
C GLU A 161 -23.61 -3.82 -2.62
N LEU A 162 -24.15 -3.07 -1.65
CA LEU A 162 -23.47 -1.94 -1.01
C LEU A 162 -22.12 -2.33 -0.41
N VAL A 163 -21.19 -1.38 -0.38
CA VAL A 163 -19.95 -1.50 0.38
C VAL A 163 -20.27 -1.26 1.86
N HIS A 164 -20.24 -2.31 2.65
CA HIS A 164 -20.50 -2.22 4.08
C HIS A 164 -19.22 -1.99 4.86
N ILE A 165 -19.19 -0.93 5.67
CA ILE A 165 -18.17 -0.70 6.69
C ILE A 165 -18.80 -1.00 8.04
N GLU A 166 -18.27 -2.04 8.69
CA GLU A 166 -18.74 -2.47 10.01
C GLU A 166 -17.53 -2.68 10.93
N LEU A 167 -17.40 -1.82 11.93
CA LEU A 167 -16.26 -1.79 12.84
C LEU A 167 -16.72 -1.66 14.28
N GLU A 168 -16.06 -2.43 15.14
CA GLU A 168 -16.24 -2.37 16.57
C GLU A 168 -14.88 -2.10 17.24
N GLY A 169 -14.79 -0.97 17.95
CA GLY A 169 -13.63 -0.53 18.73
C GLY A 169 -14.11 0.00 20.08
N GLN A 170 -13.64 1.21 20.46
CA GLN A 170 -14.23 1.90 21.62
C GLN A 170 -15.68 2.32 21.36
N GLU A 171 -16.00 2.65 20.16
CA GLU A 171 -17.34 2.88 19.63
C GLU A 171 -17.64 1.86 18.54
N LYS A 172 -18.84 1.92 17.96
CA LYS A 172 -19.25 1.06 16.84
C LYS A 172 -19.65 1.94 15.68
N TYR A 173 -19.21 1.57 14.49
CA TYR A 173 -19.64 2.16 13.24
C TYR A 173 -20.20 1.09 12.31
N ARG A 174 -21.34 1.38 11.69
CA ARG A 174 -21.94 0.52 10.67
C ARG A 174 -22.67 1.39 9.65
N HIS A 175 -22.24 1.32 8.39
CA HIS A 175 -22.88 2.03 7.29
C HIS A 175 -22.64 1.29 5.96
N GLY A 176 -23.58 1.48 4.99
CA GLY A 176 -23.49 0.95 3.64
C GLY A 176 -23.35 2.08 2.63
N PHE A 177 -22.30 2.04 1.80
CA PHE A 177 -21.97 3.04 0.78
C PHE A 177 -22.34 2.53 -0.62
N GLU A 178 -22.78 3.42 -1.50
CA GLU A 178 -23.05 3.13 -2.91
C GLU A 178 -21.81 3.16 -3.80
N ASP A 179 -20.64 3.43 -3.22
CA ASP A 179 -19.34 3.47 -3.89
C ASP A 179 -18.20 3.10 -2.93
N ILE A 180 -16.96 3.30 -3.36
CA ILE A 180 -15.76 2.99 -2.56
C ILE A 180 -15.23 4.20 -1.78
N ALA A 181 -16.05 5.22 -1.50
CA ALA A 181 -15.65 6.43 -0.79
C ALA A 181 -14.85 6.20 0.50
N PRO A 182 -15.16 5.20 1.35
CA PRO A 182 -14.37 4.94 2.55
C PRO A 182 -12.87 4.68 2.30
N GLU A 183 -12.52 4.17 1.12
CA GLU A 183 -11.12 3.94 0.73
C GLU A 183 -10.33 5.24 0.70
N SER A 184 -10.91 6.32 0.17
CA SER A 184 -10.26 7.63 0.07
C SER A 184 -9.82 8.23 1.42
N THR A 185 -10.35 7.71 2.54
CA THR A 185 -9.94 8.15 3.87
C THR A 185 -8.60 7.56 4.32
N CYS A 186 -8.12 6.51 3.64
CA CYS A 186 -7.01 5.69 4.06
C CYS A 186 -5.67 6.22 3.52
N THR A 187 -5.14 7.28 4.09
CA THR A 187 -3.85 7.87 3.69
C THR A 187 -2.67 7.18 4.38
N SER A 188 -1.60 6.94 3.62
CA SER A 188 -0.48 6.10 4.03
C SER A 188 0.89 6.71 3.74
N ILE A 189 1.91 6.06 4.32
CA ILE A 189 3.30 6.10 3.84
C ILE A 189 3.57 4.76 3.17
N GLN A 190 4.21 4.79 2.02
CA GLN A 190 4.64 3.60 1.31
C GLN A 190 6.17 3.60 1.23
N LEU A 191 6.78 2.62 1.89
CA LEU A 191 8.23 2.47 1.92
C LEU A 191 8.67 1.42 0.89
N HIS A 192 9.54 1.81 -0.03
CA HIS A 192 10.05 0.94 -1.07
C HIS A 192 11.45 0.45 -0.73
N LEU A 193 11.66 -0.86 -0.82
CA LEU A 193 12.96 -1.51 -0.68
C LEU A 193 13.28 -2.28 -1.96
N GLN A 194 14.22 -1.76 -2.76
CA GLN A 194 14.72 -2.43 -3.95
C GLN A 194 15.67 -3.55 -3.54
N VAL A 195 15.43 -4.74 -4.07
CA VAL A 195 16.24 -5.93 -3.82
C VAL A 195 16.42 -6.76 -5.11
N SER A 196 17.41 -7.61 -5.16
CA SER A 196 17.53 -8.59 -6.26
C SER A 196 16.47 -9.68 -6.17
N PRO A 197 16.09 -10.36 -7.27
CA PRO A 197 15.17 -11.48 -7.26
C PRO A 197 15.54 -12.58 -6.25
N ASN A 198 16.82 -12.84 -6.05
CA ASN A 198 17.31 -13.86 -5.13
C ASN A 198 17.10 -13.50 -3.66
N HIS A 199 17.04 -12.22 -3.34
CA HIS A 199 16.82 -11.71 -1.98
C HIS A 199 15.36 -11.30 -1.71
N PHE A 200 14.53 -11.25 -2.74
CA PHE A 200 13.16 -10.74 -2.63
C PHE A 200 12.32 -11.51 -1.59
N ALA A 201 12.34 -12.84 -1.63
CA ALA A 201 11.55 -13.64 -0.70
C ALA A 201 11.98 -13.41 0.76
N ALA A 202 13.28 -13.28 1.02
CA ALA A 202 13.81 -13.01 2.36
C ALA A 202 13.36 -11.62 2.85
N ALA A 203 13.49 -10.58 2.02
CA ALA A 203 13.06 -9.22 2.34
C ALA A 203 11.54 -9.13 2.57
N TRP A 204 10.73 -9.75 1.71
CA TRP A 204 9.29 -9.78 1.86
C TRP A 204 8.85 -10.53 3.12
N ASN A 205 9.42 -11.72 3.38
CA ASN A 205 9.11 -12.50 4.58
C ASN A 205 9.52 -11.77 5.86
N ALA A 206 10.66 -11.06 5.87
CA ALA A 206 11.05 -10.21 6.99
C ALA A 206 10.05 -9.07 7.20
N SER A 207 9.65 -8.37 6.11
CA SER A 207 8.64 -7.31 6.15
C SER A 207 7.31 -7.79 6.72
N GLN A 208 6.84 -8.99 6.32
CA GLN A 208 5.63 -9.59 6.87
C GLN A 208 5.77 -9.96 8.36
N ALA A 209 6.93 -10.47 8.76
CA ALA A 209 7.16 -10.87 10.15
C ALA A 209 7.10 -9.68 11.13
N ILE A 210 7.55 -8.51 10.70
CA ILE A 210 7.57 -7.28 11.52
C ILE A 210 6.33 -6.41 11.33
N ALA A 211 5.42 -6.78 10.45
CA ALA A 211 4.26 -5.97 10.08
C ALA A 211 3.42 -5.53 11.28
N GLY A 212 3.17 -6.44 12.23
CA GLY A 212 2.41 -6.12 13.44
C GLY A 212 3.13 -5.11 14.34
N VAL A 213 4.45 -5.24 14.45
CA VAL A 213 5.27 -4.33 15.25
C VAL A 213 5.25 -2.93 14.64
N GLN A 214 5.49 -2.81 13.31
CA GLN A 214 5.41 -1.52 12.61
C GLN A 214 4.05 -0.85 12.80
N THR A 215 2.96 -1.59 12.52
CA THR A 215 1.59 -1.05 12.65
C THR A 215 1.28 -0.59 14.08
N ALA A 216 1.77 -1.33 15.09
CA ALA A 216 1.55 -0.96 16.49
C ALA A 216 2.27 0.32 16.90
N LEU A 217 3.50 0.53 16.39
CA LEU A 217 4.32 1.71 16.71
C LEU A 217 3.78 2.97 16.05
N SER A 218 3.37 2.85 14.79
CA SER A 218 3.06 3.99 13.92
C SER A 218 1.57 4.29 13.81
N ALA A 219 0.69 3.56 14.55
CA ALA A 219 -0.76 3.72 14.49
C ALA A 219 -1.19 5.20 14.63
N ASN A 220 -1.84 5.75 13.59
CA ASN A 220 -2.24 7.15 13.50
C ASN A 220 -3.59 7.36 12.78
N SER A 221 -4.53 6.42 12.97
CA SER A 221 -5.88 6.52 12.40
C SER A 221 -6.98 6.08 13.39
N PRO A 222 -7.05 6.72 14.58
CA PRO A 222 -7.98 6.26 15.62
C PRO A 222 -9.44 6.61 15.38
N LEU A 223 -9.73 7.48 14.42
CA LEU A 223 -11.06 8.00 14.14
C LEU A 223 -11.45 7.71 12.68
N PHE A 224 -12.66 7.20 12.47
CA PHE A 224 -13.27 7.09 11.16
C PHE A 224 -14.72 7.59 11.21
N ALA A 225 -15.09 8.50 10.31
CA ALA A 225 -16.41 9.12 10.25
C ALA A 225 -16.89 9.64 11.63
N GLY A 226 -15.98 10.26 12.42
CA GLY A 226 -16.27 10.81 13.73
C GLY A 226 -16.31 9.79 14.88
N HIS A 227 -16.12 8.49 14.62
CA HIS A 227 -16.18 7.42 15.63
C HIS A 227 -14.78 6.95 16.03
N LYS A 228 -14.58 6.73 17.33
CA LYS A 228 -13.33 6.21 17.89
C LYS A 228 -13.31 4.69 17.84
N LEU A 229 -12.50 4.14 16.95
CA LEU A 229 -12.50 2.71 16.63
C LEU A 229 -11.17 2.04 17.03
N TRP A 230 -10.40 1.50 16.09
CA TRP A 230 -9.10 0.90 16.34
C TRP A 230 -8.01 1.97 16.42
N HIS A 231 -6.82 1.64 16.94
CA HIS A 231 -5.69 2.56 16.88
C HIS A 231 -5.25 2.86 15.45
N GLU A 232 -5.35 1.85 14.59
CA GLU A 232 -5.14 1.95 13.14
C GLU A 232 -6.41 1.48 12.40
N SER A 233 -7.46 2.32 12.43
CA SER A 233 -8.76 2.05 11.78
C SER A 233 -8.65 1.93 10.27
N ARG A 234 -7.61 2.51 9.66
CA ARG A 234 -7.32 2.42 8.23
C ARG A 234 -7.25 0.96 7.75
N VAL A 235 -6.71 0.04 8.57
CA VAL A 235 -6.58 -1.37 8.21
C VAL A 235 -7.93 -2.02 7.91
N PRO A 236 -8.89 -2.09 8.85
CA PRO A 236 -10.19 -2.70 8.56
C PRO A 236 -11.08 -1.85 7.61
N VAL A 237 -10.94 -0.52 7.59
CA VAL A 237 -11.65 0.34 6.63
C VAL A 237 -11.22 0.01 5.21
N PHE A 238 -9.92 -0.02 4.93
CA PHE A 238 -9.40 -0.34 3.62
C PHE A 238 -9.80 -1.75 3.15
N GLN A 239 -9.73 -2.75 4.05
CA GLN A 239 -10.14 -4.12 3.74
C GLN A 239 -11.60 -4.22 3.29
N GLN A 240 -12.50 -3.44 3.90
CA GLN A 240 -13.93 -3.49 3.63
C GLN A 240 -14.34 -2.61 2.44
N SER A 241 -13.65 -1.49 2.23
CA SER A 241 -13.98 -0.48 1.20
C SER A 241 -13.93 -1.02 -0.22
N ILE A 242 -12.99 -1.91 -0.51
CA ILE A 242 -12.74 -2.46 -1.84
C ILE A 242 -12.88 -3.99 -1.89
N ASP A 243 -13.62 -4.56 -0.95
CA ASP A 243 -13.92 -5.99 -0.94
C ASP A 243 -14.96 -6.32 -2.03
N THR A 244 -14.53 -7.12 -3.00
CA THR A 244 -15.34 -7.56 -4.14
C THR A 244 -16.16 -8.81 -3.87
N ARG A 245 -16.12 -9.34 -2.63
CA ARG A 245 -16.77 -10.59 -2.26
C ARG A 245 -18.17 -10.33 -1.71
N THR A 246 -19.12 -11.19 -2.11
CA THR A 246 -20.39 -11.31 -1.37
C THR A 246 -20.18 -12.09 -0.07
N PRO A 247 -21.11 -12.04 0.89
CA PRO A 247 -21.04 -12.84 2.11
C PRO A 247 -20.86 -14.35 1.85
N GLU A 248 -21.45 -14.87 0.76
CA GLU A 248 -21.30 -16.27 0.36
C GLU A 248 -19.86 -16.57 -0.07
N LEU A 249 -19.23 -15.68 -0.85
CA LEU A 249 -17.84 -15.85 -1.29
C LEU A 249 -16.86 -15.77 -0.11
N VAL A 250 -17.14 -14.90 0.88
CA VAL A 250 -16.39 -14.86 2.14
C VAL A 250 -16.50 -16.19 2.88
N THR A 251 -17.71 -16.73 3.00
CA THR A 251 -17.97 -18.04 3.64
C THR A 251 -17.29 -19.19 2.92
N GLN A 252 -17.14 -19.09 1.58
CA GLN A 252 -16.43 -20.07 0.77
C GLN A 252 -14.90 -19.93 0.83
N GLY A 253 -14.37 -18.98 1.57
CA GLY A 253 -12.93 -18.76 1.73
C GLY A 253 -12.27 -18.11 0.51
N VAL A 254 -13.02 -17.39 -0.33
CA VAL A 254 -12.44 -16.61 -1.44
C VAL A 254 -11.58 -15.49 -0.85
N ARG A 255 -10.39 -15.31 -1.42
CA ARG A 255 -9.40 -14.34 -0.95
C ARG A 255 -9.86 -12.89 -1.13
N PRO A 256 -9.69 -12.02 -0.12
CA PRO A 256 -9.95 -10.59 -0.25
C PRO A 256 -8.86 -9.90 -1.06
N ARG A 257 -9.16 -8.73 -1.64
CA ARG A 257 -8.18 -7.96 -2.42
C ARG A 257 -7.19 -7.20 -1.57
N VAL A 258 -7.62 -6.71 -0.41
CA VAL A 258 -6.71 -6.19 0.62
C VAL A 258 -6.35 -7.33 1.54
N TRP A 259 -5.10 -7.74 1.52
CA TRP A 259 -4.75 -9.04 2.05
C TRP A 259 -3.36 -9.08 2.66
N PHE A 260 -3.23 -9.74 3.81
CA PHE A 260 -1.94 -9.98 4.44
C PHE A 260 -1.17 -11.11 3.74
N GLY A 261 -1.84 -12.13 3.25
CA GLY A 261 -1.27 -13.32 2.64
C GLY A 261 -1.67 -14.59 3.39
N GLU A 262 -1.14 -15.72 2.99
CA GLU A 262 -1.43 -17.05 3.58
C GLU A 262 -0.18 -17.80 4.03
N ARG A 263 1.00 -17.43 3.52
CA ARG A 263 2.22 -18.20 3.74
C ARG A 263 3.47 -17.37 3.50
N TRP A 264 4.57 -17.84 4.05
CA TRP A 264 5.89 -17.39 3.66
C TRP A 264 6.15 -17.77 2.20
N ILE A 265 6.76 -16.86 1.43
CA ILE A 265 7.04 -17.08 0.01
C ILE A 265 8.46 -17.57 -0.21
N THR A 266 8.72 -18.14 -1.39
CA THR A 266 10.04 -18.62 -1.82
C THR A 266 10.62 -17.80 -2.97
N SER A 267 9.79 -17.05 -3.70
CA SER A 267 10.22 -16.14 -4.76
C SER A 267 9.20 -15.00 -4.96
N ALA A 268 9.60 -13.95 -5.68
CA ALA A 268 8.67 -12.91 -6.14
C ALA A 268 7.57 -13.50 -7.03
N PHE A 269 7.89 -14.51 -7.81
CA PHE A 269 6.95 -15.20 -8.70
C PHE A 269 5.72 -15.71 -7.97
N ASP A 270 5.86 -16.23 -6.75
CA ASP A 270 4.75 -16.76 -5.94
C ASP A 270 3.60 -15.74 -5.83
N LEU A 271 3.93 -14.46 -5.58
CA LEU A 271 2.92 -13.41 -5.40
C LEU A 271 2.24 -13.00 -6.72
N PHE A 272 3.00 -12.92 -7.81
CA PHE A 272 2.43 -12.59 -9.12
C PHE A 272 1.60 -13.76 -9.66
N GLU A 273 2.02 -15.00 -9.45
CA GLU A 273 1.23 -16.19 -9.80
C GLU A 273 -0.09 -16.21 -9.02
N GLU A 274 -0.08 -15.94 -7.73
CA GLU A 274 -1.30 -15.81 -6.93
C GLU A 274 -2.24 -14.74 -7.49
N ASN A 275 -1.70 -13.58 -7.90
CA ASN A 275 -2.50 -12.50 -8.49
C ASN A 275 -3.22 -12.94 -9.77
N VAL A 276 -2.58 -13.74 -10.61
CA VAL A 276 -3.16 -14.26 -11.86
C VAL A 276 -4.17 -15.38 -11.61
N ARG A 277 -3.86 -16.29 -10.67
CA ARG A 277 -4.67 -17.50 -10.45
C ARG A 277 -5.94 -17.25 -9.63
N TYR A 278 -5.89 -16.35 -8.66
CA TYR A 278 -6.95 -16.24 -7.66
C TYR A 278 -7.80 -14.99 -7.75
N PHE A 279 -7.39 -14.00 -8.54
CA PHE A 279 -8.11 -12.72 -8.62
C PHE A 279 -8.63 -12.46 -10.03
N SER A 280 -9.92 -12.15 -10.13
CA SER A 280 -10.51 -11.69 -11.39
C SER A 280 -10.02 -10.27 -11.71
N PRO A 281 -9.77 -9.93 -13.01
CA PRO A 281 -9.39 -8.58 -13.39
C PRO A 281 -10.49 -7.55 -13.05
N LEU A 282 -10.13 -6.46 -12.34
CA LEU A 282 -11.02 -5.32 -12.12
C LEU A 282 -10.95 -4.32 -13.26
N LEU A 283 -9.74 -4.00 -13.71
CA LEU A 283 -9.47 -3.03 -14.77
C LEU A 283 -8.87 -3.74 -15.99
N PRO A 284 -9.66 -4.54 -16.75
CA PRO A 284 -9.16 -5.29 -17.90
C PRO A 284 -8.99 -4.41 -19.14
N GLU A 285 -8.19 -3.34 -19.01
CA GLU A 285 -7.84 -2.43 -20.10
C GLU A 285 -6.93 -3.12 -21.11
N ASP A 286 -7.29 -3.10 -22.38
CA ASP A 286 -6.52 -3.73 -23.46
C ASP A 286 -5.79 -2.65 -24.26
N ARG A 287 -4.50 -2.47 -24.00
CA ARG A 287 -3.66 -1.45 -24.67
C ARG A 287 -3.06 -1.92 -25.98
N VAL A 288 -3.10 -3.22 -26.30
CA VAL A 288 -2.40 -3.80 -27.45
C VAL A 288 -3.36 -4.67 -28.28
N GLU A 289 -3.78 -4.14 -29.41
CA GLU A 289 -4.62 -4.90 -30.36
C GLU A 289 -3.89 -6.10 -30.98
N SER A 290 -2.57 -6.04 -31.16
CA SER A 290 -1.77 -6.98 -31.98
C SER A 290 -1.18 -8.17 -31.25
N GLY A 291 -1.31 -8.27 -29.92
CA GLY A 291 -0.72 -9.37 -29.16
C GLY A 291 0.82 -9.35 -29.05
N THR A 292 1.46 -8.27 -29.45
CA THR A 292 2.91 -8.11 -29.30
C THR A 292 3.25 -7.77 -27.85
N PRO A 293 4.22 -8.43 -27.21
CA PRO A 293 4.69 -8.04 -25.89
C PRO A 293 5.13 -6.58 -25.86
N ILE A 294 4.68 -5.85 -24.84
CA ILE A 294 5.19 -4.49 -24.61
C ILE A 294 6.62 -4.64 -24.07
N VAL A 295 7.55 -3.98 -24.74
CA VAL A 295 8.98 -4.02 -24.38
C VAL A 295 9.43 -2.59 -24.10
N THR A 296 10.03 -2.37 -22.93
CA THR A 296 10.65 -1.11 -22.54
C THR A 296 12.17 -1.30 -22.56
N ASP A 297 12.86 -0.64 -23.49
CA ASP A 297 14.31 -0.72 -23.66
C ASP A 297 14.87 -2.17 -23.73
N GLY A 298 14.17 -3.06 -24.44
CA GLY A 298 14.53 -4.46 -24.58
C GLY A 298 14.09 -5.36 -23.43
N LYS A 299 13.44 -4.81 -22.38
CA LYS A 299 12.92 -5.52 -21.21
C LYS A 299 11.41 -5.71 -21.32
N PRO A 300 10.85 -6.83 -20.83
CA PRO A 300 9.41 -7.04 -20.88
C PRO A 300 8.69 -6.03 -19.98
N GLY A 301 7.74 -5.28 -20.56
CA GLY A 301 6.95 -4.28 -19.82
C GLY A 301 5.94 -4.88 -18.87
N LEU A 302 5.49 -6.13 -19.11
CA LEU A 302 4.53 -6.89 -18.28
C LEU A 302 3.29 -6.06 -17.89
N HIS A 303 2.77 -5.31 -18.86
CA HIS A 303 1.70 -4.33 -18.63
C HIS A 303 0.47 -4.93 -17.93
N TYR A 304 0.01 -6.10 -18.40
CA TYR A 304 -1.18 -6.73 -17.83
C TYR A 304 -0.93 -7.25 -16.42
N LEU A 305 0.26 -7.79 -16.18
CA LEU A 305 0.66 -8.28 -14.86
C LEU A 305 0.78 -7.12 -13.86
N ASN A 306 1.38 -5.99 -14.26
CA ASN A 306 1.50 -4.80 -13.44
C ASN A 306 0.13 -4.15 -13.17
N MET A 307 -0.74 -4.04 -14.19
CA MET A 307 -2.10 -3.53 -14.02
C MET A 307 -2.92 -4.41 -13.06
N GLN A 308 -2.82 -5.74 -13.17
CA GLN A 308 -3.47 -6.68 -12.25
C GLN A 308 -2.94 -6.50 -10.83
N ASN A 309 -1.63 -6.43 -10.65
CA ASN A 309 -0.97 -6.22 -9.37
C ASN A 309 -1.43 -4.91 -8.70
N GLY A 310 -1.65 -3.86 -9.48
CA GLY A 310 -2.17 -2.57 -9.01
C GLY A 310 -3.61 -2.61 -8.49
N THR A 311 -4.34 -3.72 -8.68
CA THR A 311 -5.72 -3.92 -8.17
C THR A 311 -5.80 -4.98 -7.07
N ILE A 312 -4.67 -5.39 -6.51
CA ILE A 312 -4.57 -6.33 -5.39
C ILE A 312 -3.67 -5.69 -4.34
N TRP A 313 -4.28 -5.25 -3.27
CA TRP A 313 -3.63 -4.43 -2.25
C TRP A 313 -3.07 -5.31 -1.12
N ARG A 314 -1.92 -5.92 -1.38
CA ARG A 314 -1.14 -6.57 -0.32
C ARG A 314 -0.52 -5.51 0.57
N TRP A 315 -0.44 -5.75 1.86
CA TRP A 315 0.22 -4.83 2.81
C TRP A 315 1.73 -4.69 2.55
N ASN A 316 2.37 -5.75 2.06
CA ASN A 316 3.68 -5.70 1.41
C ASN A 316 3.49 -6.16 -0.04
N ARG A 317 3.49 -5.23 -0.98
CA ARG A 317 3.21 -5.49 -2.40
C ARG A 317 4.51 -5.72 -3.18
N PRO A 318 4.59 -6.75 -4.05
CA PRO A 318 5.70 -6.88 -4.96
C PRO A 318 5.54 -5.85 -6.09
N ILE A 319 6.61 -5.18 -6.47
CA ILE A 319 6.63 -4.29 -7.63
C ILE A 319 7.69 -4.77 -8.60
N TYR A 320 7.35 -4.88 -9.87
CA TYR A 320 8.28 -5.05 -10.98
C TYR A 320 8.28 -3.78 -11.83
N ASP A 321 9.47 -3.25 -12.14
CA ASP A 321 9.64 -2.06 -12.95
C ASP A 321 10.72 -2.26 -14.01
N PRO A 322 10.38 -2.14 -15.32
CA PRO A 322 11.33 -2.23 -16.43
C PRO A 322 11.96 -0.88 -16.81
N ASN A 323 11.54 0.25 -16.21
CA ASN A 323 11.84 1.61 -16.70
C ASN A 323 13.21 2.16 -16.26
N THR A 324 14.10 1.32 -15.76
CA THR A 324 15.47 1.66 -15.37
C THR A 324 16.49 1.00 -16.31
N GLU A 325 17.77 1.29 -16.15
CA GLU A 325 18.83 0.71 -17.00
C GLU A 325 18.75 -0.83 -17.05
N LEU A 326 18.57 -1.48 -15.89
CA LEU A 326 18.16 -2.87 -15.76
C LEU A 326 16.77 -2.92 -15.12
N SER A 327 16.02 -4.02 -15.32
CA SER A 327 14.80 -4.25 -14.56
C SER A 327 15.11 -4.28 -13.07
N HIS A 328 14.15 -3.83 -12.25
CA HIS A 328 14.25 -4.05 -10.81
C HIS A 328 12.95 -4.57 -10.22
N ILE A 329 13.08 -5.21 -9.07
CA ILE A 329 11.96 -5.55 -8.21
C ILE A 329 12.15 -4.91 -6.84
N ARG A 330 11.04 -4.59 -6.19
CA ARG A 330 11.05 -4.01 -4.85
C ARG A 330 9.87 -4.50 -4.02
N VAL A 331 10.07 -4.50 -2.71
CA VAL A 331 8.97 -4.62 -1.74
C VAL A 331 8.43 -3.21 -1.48
N GLU A 332 7.15 -3.03 -1.66
CA GLU A 332 6.42 -1.82 -1.28
C GLU A 332 5.65 -2.11 0.01
N ASN A 333 6.12 -1.54 1.10
CA ASN A 333 5.52 -1.64 2.43
C ASN A 333 4.47 -0.54 2.59
N ARG A 334 3.18 -0.91 2.67
CA ARG A 334 2.01 -0.02 2.70
C ARG A 334 1.31 0.00 4.06
N LEU A 335 1.95 -0.56 5.07
CA LEU A 335 1.36 -0.77 6.40
C LEU A 335 1.10 0.54 7.14
N LEU A 336 1.97 1.52 6.95
CA LEU A 336 2.09 2.68 7.80
C LEU A 336 1.08 3.79 7.42
N PRO A 337 0.41 4.41 8.40
CA PRO A 337 -0.38 5.60 8.16
C PRO A 337 0.47 6.82 7.83
N ALA A 338 -0.11 7.82 7.18
CA ALA A 338 0.54 9.10 6.97
C ALA A 338 0.84 9.84 8.29
N GLY A 339 2.02 10.43 8.42
CA GLY A 339 2.40 11.31 9.52
C GLY A 339 2.79 10.64 10.83
N PRO A 340 2.70 11.33 11.98
CA PRO A 340 2.20 12.71 12.08
C PRO A 340 3.21 13.79 11.66
N THR A 341 4.52 13.52 11.73
CA THR A 341 5.58 14.47 11.35
C THR A 341 6.61 13.82 10.43
N VAL A 342 7.44 14.63 9.76
CA VAL A 342 8.55 14.11 8.94
C VAL A 342 9.55 13.32 9.79
N ALA A 343 9.80 13.74 11.03
CA ALA A 343 10.70 13.02 11.93
C ALA A 343 10.16 11.62 12.28
N ASP A 344 8.85 11.47 12.52
CA ASP A 344 8.21 10.18 12.77
C ASP A 344 8.31 9.29 11.51
N ILE A 345 8.04 9.85 10.33
CA ILE A 345 8.14 9.13 9.05
C ILE A 345 9.56 8.58 8.83
N VAL A 346 10.59 9.41 9.10
CA VAL A 346 11.99 8.98 8.94
C VAL A 346 12.37 7.93 9.99
N ALA A 347 11.86 8.07 11.21
CA ALA A 347 12.07 7.06 12.26
C ALA A 347 11.44 5.71 11.89
N ASP A 348 10.22 5.72 11.37
CA ASP A 348 9.53 4.54 10.86
C ASP A 348 10.28 3.89 9.69
N ALA A 349 10.76 4.70 8.75
CA ALA A 349 11.58 4.24 7.63
C ALA A 349 12.90 3.62 8.10
N ALA A 350 13.61 4.28 9.01
CA ALA A 350 14.85 3.77 9.60
C ALA A 350 14.63 2.43 10.31
N PHE A 351 13.59 2.35 11.15
CA PHE A 351 13.23 1.11 11.83
C PHE A 351 12.92 -0.01 10.85
N TYR A 352 12.10 0.26 9.82
CA TYR A 352 11.74 -0.73 8.80
C TYR A 352 12.96 -1.25 8.04
N TYR A 353 13.72 -0.35 7.42
CA TYR A 353 14.85 -0.75 6.58
C TYR A 353 15.95 -1.44 7.40
N GLY A 354 16.28 -0.88 8.57
CA GLY A 354 17.27 -1.46 9.45
C GLY A 354 16.87 -2.85 9.93
N LEU A 355 15.65 -3.01 10.43
CA LEU A 355 15.21 -4.29 10.96
C LEU A 355 15.05 -5.35 9.85
N VAL A 356 14.56 -5.01 8.67
CA VAL A 356 14.49 -5.94 7.54
C VAL A 356 15.89 -6.39 7.13
N ASN A 357 16.85 -5.47 6.98
CA ASN A 357 18.24 -5.81 6.63
C ASN A 357 18.88 -6.74 7.67
N PHE A 358 18.69 -6.43 8.96
CA PHE A 358 19.20 -7.30 10.04
C PHE A 358 18.62 -8.71 9.97
N LEU A 359 17.29 -8.81 9.82
CA LEU A 359 16.58 -10.10 9.82
C LEU A 359 16.93 -10.96 8.59
N VAL A 360 17.11 -10.35 7.43
CA VAL A 360 17.55 -11.04 6.20
C VAL A 360 18.95 -11.63 6.37
N GLY A 361 19.85 -10.96 7.08
CA GLY A 361 21.20 -11.42 7.34
C GLY A 361 21.33 -12.57 8.35
N GLN A 362 20.23 -12.98 9.01
CA GLN A 362 20.28 -14.00 10.06
C GLN A 362 20.42 -15.42 9.50
N THR A 363 21.31 -16.22 10.07
CA THR A 363 21.49 -17.66 9.73
C THR A 363 20.20 -18.48 9.95
N ARG A 364 19.38 -18.09 10.92
CA ARG A 364 18.06 -18.66 11.20
C ARG A 364 17.01 -17.56 11.06
N PRO A 365 16.42 -17.42 9.87
CA PRO A 365 15.44 -16.38 9.61
C PRO A 365 14.26 -16.42 10.59
N VAL A 366 13.72 -15.25 10.95
CA VAL A 366 12.57 -15.13 11.89
C VAL A 366 11.37 -15.94 11.39
N TRP A 367 11.09 -15.91 10.09
CA TRP A 367 9.98 -16.66 9.47
C TRP A 367 10.16 -18.19 9.47
N SER A 368 11.33 -18.72 9.82
CA SER A 368 11.49 -20.16 10.07
C SER A 368 11.05 -20.59 11.47
N ARG A 369 10.73 -19.64 12.35
CA ARG A 369 10.40 -19.85 13.77
C ARG A 369 9.12 -19.12 14.20
N LEU A 370 8.56 -18.29 13.36
CA LEU A 370 7.27 -17.62 13.53
C LEU A 370 6.30 -18.22 12.51
N SER A 371 5.13 -18.66 12.94
CA SER A 371 4.11 -19.09 11.99
C SER A 371 3.57 -17.89 11.21
N PHE A 372 3.10 -18.12 9.99
CA PHE A 372 2.49 -17.05 9.21
C PHE A 372 1.22 -16.50 9.86
N ASP A 373 0.45 -17.40 10.49
CA ASP A 373 -0.75 -17.04 11.27
C ASP A 373 -0.42 -16.15 12.47
N ASP A 374 0.68 -16.43 13.19
CA ASP A 374 1.13 -15.55 14.27
C ASP A 374 1.52 -14.17 13.77
N ALA A 375 2.21 -14.08 12.62
CA ALA A 375 2.55 -12.80 11.99
C ALA A 375 1.28 -12.02 11.58
N ALA A 376 0.28 -12.69 11.02
CA ALA A 376 -1.00 -12.09 10.68
C ALA A 376 -1.78 -11.65 11.93
N ASN A 377 -1.81 -12.47 12.97
CA ASN A 377 -2.44 -12.12 14.25
C ASN A 377 -1.75 -10.92 14.91
N ASN A 378 -0.43 -10.84 14.87
CA ASN A 378 0.34 -9.69 15.34
C ASN A 378 -0.04 -8.42 14.58
N PHE A 379 -0.21 -8.51 13.24
CA PHE A 379 -0.60 -7.37 12.42
C PHE A 379 -1.97 -6.81 12.84
N PHE A 380 -2.97 -7.67 12.98
CA PHE A 380 -4.31 -7.22 13.41
C PHE A 380 -4.34 -6.78 14.88
N ALA A 381 -3.55 -7.38 15.76
CA ALA A 381 -3.41 -6.93 17.15
C ALA A 381 -2.77 -5.52 17.17
N GLY A 382 -1.70 -5.29 16.39
CA GLY A 382 -1.06 -3.98 16.24
C GLY A 382 -2.03 -2.92 15.75
N ALA A 383 -2.83 -3.23 14.73
CA ALA A 383 -3.83 -2.32 14.20
C ALA A 383 -4.93 -1.97 15.22
N ARG A 384 -5.42 -2.98 15.96
CA ARG A 384 -6.51 -2.79 16.93
C ARG A 384 -6.06 -2.07 18.18
N ASP A 385 -4.95 -2.50 18.77
CA ASP A 385 -4.54 -2.13 20.12
C ASP A 385 -3.33 -1.15 20.15
N GLY A 386 -2.71 -0.87 18.98
CA GLY A 386 -1.56 0.02 18.84
C GLY A 386 -0.40 -0.40 19.74
N ILE A 387 0.22 0.55 20.42
CA ILE A 387 1.36 0.34 21.32
C ILE A 387 1.00 -0.53 22.56
N HIS A 388 -0.26 -0.78 22.79
CA HIS A 388 -0.75 -1.65 23.88
C HIS A 388 -0.92 -3.11 23.45
N ALA A 389 -0.64 -3.43 22.18
CA ALA A 389 -0.75 -4.77 21.64
C ALA A 389 0.28 -5.73 22.28
N ASN A 390 -0.12 -7.01 22.35
CA ASN A 390 0.81 -8.11 22.63
C ASN A 390 1.14 -8.82 21.33
N MET A 391 2.41 -9.18 21.16
CA MET A 391 2.94 -9.85 19.97
C MET A 391 3.42 -11.26 20.31
N THR A 392 3.17 -12.22 19.44
CA THR A 392 3.85 -13.51 19.49
C THR A 392 5.20 -13.38 18.79
N TRP A 393 6.30 -13.61 19.51
CA TRP A 393 7.64 -13.50 18.95
C TRP A 393 8.49 -14.75 19.23
N PRO A 394 9.31 -15.20 18.25
CA PRO A 394 10.12 -16.41 18.43
C PRO A 394 10.99 -16.34 19.69
N THR A 395 11.02 -17.43 20.46
CA THR A 395 11.76 -17.60 21.71
C THR A 395 11.27 -16.79 22.92
N LEU A 396 10.48 -15.72 22.71
CA LEU A 396 9.95 -14.86 23.77
C LEU A 396 8.49 -15.22 24.13
N GLY A 397 7.77 -15.92 23.22
CA GLY A 397 6.34 -16.19 23.37
C GLY A 397 5.52 -14.92 23.16
N THR A 398 4.47 -14.72 23.98
CA THR A 398 3.64 -13.51 23.93
C THR A 398 4.26 -12.43 24.81
N ILE A 399 4.58 -11.27 24.21
CA ILE A 399 5.27 -10.14 24.85
C ILE A 399 4.59 -8.82 24.46
N PRO A 400 4.49 -7.82 25.37
CA PRO A 400 4.04 -6.48 24.99
C PRO A 400 4.92 -5.88 23.89
N VAL A 401 4.31 -5.25 22.87
CA VAL A 401 5.06 -4.71 21.73
C VAL A 401 6.08 -3.65 22.14
N ALA A 402 5.76 -2.82 23.14
CA ALA A 402 6.69 -1.82 23.65
C ALA A 402 7.97 -2.45 24.22
N GLU A 403 7.84 -3.52 25.01
CA GLU A 403 8.96 -4.27 25.56
C GLU A 403 9.74 -4.99 24.46
N LEU A 404 9.04 -5.65 23.52
CA LEU A 404 9.66 -6.30 22.36
C LEU A 404 10.55 -5.33 21.57
N VAL A 405 10.07 -4.12 21.33
CA VAL A 405 10.80 -3.11 20.56
C VAL A 405 11.98 -2.56 21.35
N THR A 406 11.77 -2.10 22.57
CA THR A 406 12.81 -1.40 23.35
C THR A 406 13.93 -2.33 23.84
N GLU A 407 13.63 -3.59 24.12
CA GLU A 407 14.61 -4.54 24.67
C GLU A 407 15.25 -5.45 23.62
N HIS A 408 14.64 -5.57 22.42
CA HIS A 408 15.09 -6.56 21.43
C HIS A 408 15.22 -6.02 20.02
N LEU A 409 14.24 -5.27 19.47
CA LEU A 409 14.22 -4.97 18.05
C LEU A 409 14.92 -3.66 17.67
N LEU A 410 14.96 -2.68 18.57
CA LEU A 410 15.57 -1.39 18.28
C LEU A 410 17.08 -1.53 18.01
N GLU A 411 17.81 -2.26 18.87
CA GLU A 411 19.24 -2.53 18.67
C GLU A 411 19.48 -3.32 17.37
N GLN A 412 18.58 -4.25 17.03
CA GLN A 412 18.67 -5.00 15.77
C GLN A 412 18.45 -4.10 14.54
N ALA A 413 17.51 -3.16 14.63
CA ALA A 413 17.29 -2.19 13.57
C ALA A 413 18.51 -1.27 13.38
N GLU A 414 19.13 -0.78 14.48
CA GLU A 414 20.37 0.00 14.43
C GLU A 414 21.53 -0.77 13.80
N GLN A 415 21.65 -2.07 14.07
CA GLN A 415 22.69 -2.92 13.48
C GLN A 415 22.48 -3.18 11.98
N GLY A 416 21.25 -3.07 11.49
CA GLY A 416 20.93 -3.30 10.08
C GLY A 416 20.99 -2.05 9.21
N LEU A 417 21.08 -0.86 9.81
CA LEU A 417 21.34 0.42 9.13
C LEU A 417 22.82 0.57 8.79
#